data_3a73713d7f7e480cc39cb373b33fca54
#
_entry.id   3a73713d7f7e480cc39cb373b33fca54
#
_cell.length_a   1.000
_cell.length_b   1.000
_cell.length_c   1.000
_cell.angle_alpha   90.00
_cell.angle_beta   90.00
_cell.angle_gamma   90.00
#
_symmetry.space_group_name_H-M   'P 1'
#
loop_
_entity.id
_entity.type
_entity.pdbx_description
1 polymer ?
#
loop_
_entity_poly.entity_id
_entity_poly.type
_entity_poly.pdbx_seq_one_letter_code
_entity_poly.pdbx_strand_id
1 'polypeptide(L)'
;MGPDQISERRVCRVLEQPRGTQRYRAKVKDDERTIIKRMHALVRRHPRRGYRFVHAMLRDEGFHVNRKRIYRLWKKEGFKVPQKQRKKRSLGVGVNGIVRRRAQHKNDVWCWDFVHDRDESGRPLKWLTIEDEFTRESLALEVERSFKSCDVTEVLTQVMLIRGVPRHIRSDNGPEFIARALQNFLASAGVETLYIEPGAPWQNGYAESFHSRLRDELLASELFADLREAKALSAWWRNEYNHRRPHSSLGYVAPAKFAASLAEPPLRLGAAPLACATAQQATDSVHPTLITAGT
;
A
#
# COMPACT_ATOMS: atom_id res chain seq x y z
N MET A 1 11.37 -63.21 24.57
CA MET A 1 10.41 -62.33 23.93
C MET A 1 9.05 -62.59 24.61
N GLY A 2 8.51 -61.60 25.32
CA GLY A 2 7.26 -61.74 26.02
C GLY A 2 6.08 -61.92 25.04
N PRO A 3 5.02 -62.62 25.46
CA PRO A 3 3.92 -63.03 24.57
C PRO A 3 3.08 -61.94 23.97
N ASP A 4 3.32 -60.66 24.32
CA ASP A 4 2.48 -59.51 23.90
C ASP A 4 3.11 -58.55 22.91
N GLN A 5 4.27 -58.86 22.35
CA GLN A 5 4.88 -57.98 21.33
C GLN A 5 4.33 -58.28 19.94
N ILE A 6 3.35 -57.48 19.52
CA ILE A 6 2.82 -57.52 18.16
C ILE A 6 3.93 -57.03 17.17
N SER A 7 4.27 -57.86 16.17
CA SER A 7 5.31 -57.50 15.19
C SER A 7 4.83 -56.29 14.34
N GLU A 8 5.78 -55.37 14.02
CA GLU A 8 5.56 -54.23 13.11
C GLU A 8 4.85 -54.65 11.81
N ARG A 9 5.22 -55.84 11.28
CA ARG A 9 4.62 -56.38 10.04
C ARG A 9 3.12 -56.66 10.21
N ARG A 10 2.73 -57.17 11.38
CA ARG A 10 1.30 -57.43 11.70
C ARG A 10 0.53 -56.18 11.93
N VAL A 11 1.11 -55.19 12.64
CA VAL A 11 0.52 -53.84 12.84
C VAL A 11 0.29 -53.16 11.52
N CYS A 12 1.30 -53.08 10.64
CA CYS A 12 1.19 -52.45 9.33
C CYS A 12 0.16 -53.11 8.43
N ARG A 13 -0.03 -54.44 8.55
CA ARG A 13 -1.08 -55.19 7.81
C ARG A 13 -2.47 -54.83 8.31
N VAL A 14 -2.65 -54.79 9.63
CA VAL A 14 -3.96 -54.44 10.25
C VAL A 14 -4.37 -53.00 9.98
N LEU A 15 -3.40 -52.08 9.98
CA LEU A 15 -3.62 -50.65 9.69
C LEU A 15 -3.60 -50.31 8.19
N GLU A 16 -3.45 -51.31 7.33
CA GLU A 16 -3.31 -51.12 5.87
C GLU A 16 -2.23 -50.08 5.49
N GLN A 17 -1.21 -49.95 6.34
CA GLN A 17 -0.14 -48.95 6.17
C GLN A 17 1.13 -49.63 5.64
N PRO A 18 1.74 -49.10 4.53
CA PRO A 18 3.03 -49.60 4.05
C PRO A 18 4.11 -49.46 5.12
N ARG A 19 4.94 -50.53 5.31
CA ARG A 19 6.05 -50.52 6.29
C ARG A 19 7.05 -49.38 6.06
N GLY A 20 7.24 -48.97 4.80
CA GLY A 20 8.08 -47.80 4.47
C GLY A 20 7.57 -46.52 5.08
N THR A 21 6.25 -46.34 5.15
CA THR A 21 5.60 -45.19 5.81
C THR A 21 5.79 -45.26 7.33
N GLN A 22 5.65 -46.44 7.94
CA GLN A 22 5.85 -46.62 9.37
C GLN A 22 7.30 -46.33 9.80
N ARG A 23 8.27 -46.71 8.98
CA ARG A 23 9.71 -46.51 9.24
C ARG A 23 10.22 -45.16 8.80
N TYR A 24 9.38 -44.34 8.11
CA TYR A 24 9.81 -43.05 7.61
C TYR A 24 10.19 -42.13 8.77
N ARG A 25 11.42 -41.68 8.77
CA ARG A 25 11.90 -40.59 9.63
C ARG A 25 12.17 -39.37 8.74
N ALA A 26 11.50 -38.26 9.07
CA ALA A 26 11.74 -37.03 8.34
C ALA A 26 13.19 -36.57 8.48
N LYS A 27 13.91 -36.42 7.36
CA LYS A 27 15.26 -35.86 7.37
C LYS A 27 15.17 -34.36 7.61
N VAL A 28 15.76 -33.87 8.68
CA VAL A 28 15.94 -32.44 8.93
C VAL A 28 17.10 -31.98 8.07
N LYS A 29 16.89 -30.97 7.24
CA LYS A 29 17.94 -30.36 6.41
C LYS A 29 18.76 -29.41 7.27
N ASP A 30 20.06 -29.32 7.02
CA ASP A 30 21.03 -28.52 7.80
C ASP A 30 20.67 -27.02 7.83
N ASP A 31 20.05 -26.52 6.75
CA ASP A 31 19.59 -25.14 6.64
C ASP A 31 18.28 -24.81 7.41
N GLU A 32 17.61 -25.83 8.00
CA GLU A 32 16.28 -25.64 8.64
C GLU A 32 16.36 -24.69 9.84
N ARG A 33 17.41 -24.78 10.67
CA ARG A 33 17.61 -23.89 11.81
C ARG A 33 17.80 -22.43 11.40
N THR A 34 18.57 -22.18 10.34
CA THR A 34 18.80 -20.84 9.80
C THR A 34 17.52 -20.24 9.25
N ILE A 35 16.74 -21.03 8.49
CA ILE A 35 15.44 -20.62 7.96
C ILE A 35 14.48 -20.29 9.09
N ILE A 36 14.36 -21.14 10.12
CA ILE A 36 13.48 -20.89 11.27
C ILE A 36 13.88 -19.61 11.99
N LYS A 37 15.17 -19.42 12.28
CA LYS A 37 15.67 -18.18 12.91
C LYS A 37 15.26 -16.93 12.10
N ARG A 38 15.41 -16.99 10.77
CA ARG A 38 15.03 -15.88 9.90
C ARG A 38 13.51 -15.69 9.83
N MET A 39 12.72 -16.77 9.81
CA MET A 39 11.26 -16.72 9.90
C MET A 39 10.79 -15.99 11.16
N HIS A 40 11.37 -16.31 12.34
CA HIS A 40 11.05 -15.60 13.59
C HIS A 40 11.33 -14.11 13.50
N ALA A 41 12.47 -13.71 12.92
CA ALA A 41 12.81 -12.29 12.74
C ALA A 41 11.79 -11.58 11.82
N LEU A 42 11.41 -12.22 10.70
CA LEU A 42 10.41 -11.67 9.77
C LEU A 42 9.00 -11.58 10.39
N VAL A 43 8.60 -12.58 11.17
CA VAL A 43 7.30 -12.58 11.85
C VAL A 43 7.23 -11.50 12.92
N ARG A 44 8.31 -11.25 13.68
CA ARG A 44 8.37 -10.14 14.65
C ARG A 44 8.24 -8.78 13.95
N ARG A 45 8.92 -8.61 12.81
CA ARG A 45 8.84 -7.36 12.03
C ARG A 45 7.48 -7.17 11.34
N HIS A 46 6.82 -8.28 10.98
CA HIS A 46 5.56 -8.27 10.22
C HIS A 46 4.51 -9.21 10.85
N PRO A 47 4.01 -8.93 12.06
CA PRO A 47 3.20 -9.88 12.84
C PRO A 47 1.85 -10.20 12.21
N ARG A 48 1.34 -9.32 11.34
CA ARG A 48 0.05 -9.53 10.64
C ARG A 48 0.19 -10.20 9.28
N ARG A 49 1.41 -10.70 8.93
CA ARG A 49 1.71 -11.30 7.62
C ARG A 49 1.83 -12.82 7.71
N GLY A 50 1.24 -13.51 6.73
CA GLY A 50 1.24 -14.97 6.70
C GLY A 50 2.46 -15.58 6.00
N TYR A 51 2.55 -16.91 6.06
CA TYR A 51 3.67 -17.68 5.52
C TYR A 51 4.01 -17.40 4.04
N ARG A 52 3.03 -17.00 3.21
CA ARG A 52 3.29 -16.66 1.80
C ARG A 52 4.13 -15.40 1.66
N PHE A 53 3.86 -14.40 2.50
CA PHE A 53 4.65 -13.19 2.58
C PHE A 53 6.07 -13.50 3.08
N VAL A 54 6.19 -14.26 4.18
CA VAL A 54 7.49 -14.68 4.73
C VAL A 54 8.30 -15.49 3.72
N HIS A 55 7.66 -16.38 2.96
CA HIS A 55 8.31 -17.12 1.88
C HIS A 55 8.87 -16.20 0.80
N ALA A 56 8.11 -15.17 0.38
CA ALA A 56 8.55 -14.21 -0.62
C ALA A 56 9.76 -13.38 -0.13
N MET A 57 9.71 -12.92 1.13
CA MET A 57 10.82 -12.23 1.77
C MET A 57 12.08 -13.09 1.84
N LEU A 58 11.96 -14.35 2.26
CA LEU A 58 13.09 -15.29 2.29
C LEU A 58 13.69 -15.51 0.89
N ARG A 59 12.85 -15.59 -0.14
CA ARG A 59 13.34 -15.72 -1.51
C ARG A 59 14.08 -14.47 -1.98
N ASP A 60 13.60 -13.29 -1.64
CA ASP A 60 14.27 -12.01 -1.94
C ASP A 60 15.61 -11.87 -1.21
N GLU A 61 15.74 -12.51 -0.04
CA GLU A 61 16.99 -12.62 0.73
C GLU A 61 17.92 -13.74 0.23
N GLY A 62 17.59 -14.43 -0.88
CA GLY A 62 18.42 -15.45 -1.49
C GLY A 62 18.18 -16.88 -0.99
N PHE A 63 17.21 -17.12 -0.10
CA PHE A 63 16.91 -18.50 0.32
C PHE A 63 16.14 -19.26 -0.76
N HIS A 64 16.75 -20.31 -1.32
CA HIS A 64 16.10 -21.20 -2.29
C HIS A 64 15.24 -22.26 -1.57
N VAL A 65 14.06 -21.87 -1.14
CA VAL A 65 13.16 -22.71 -0.35
C VAL A 65 11.78 -22.84 -0.98
N ASN A 66 11.22 -24.06 -0.93
CA ASN A 66 9.87 -24.30 -1.44
C ASN A 66 8.80 -23.77 -0.47
N ARG A 67 7.74 -23.16 -1.02
CA ARG A 67 6.61 -22.64 -0.26
C ARG A 67 5.95 -23.68 0.66
N LYS A 68 5.85 -24.96 0.22
CA LYS A 68 5.31 -26.06 1.03
C LYS A 68 6.17 -26.31 2.27
N ARG A 69 7.51 -26.18 2.15
CA ARG A 69 8.44 -26.32 3.28
C ARG A 69 8.24 -25.20 4.29
N ILE A 70 8.15 -23.94 3.85
CA ILE A 70 7.86 -22.79 4.74
C ILE A 70 6.53 -22.95 5.44
N TYR A 71 5.48 -23.42 4.75
CA TYR A 71 4.18 -23.68 5.38
C TYR A 71 4.26 -24.77 6.47
N ARG A 72 5.02 -25.85 6.24
CA ARG A 72 5.25 -26.90 7.23
C ARG A 72 5.98 -26.34 8.47
N LEU A 73 7.04 -25.56 8.26
CA LEU A 73 7.79 -24.91 9.34
C LEU A 73 6.92 -23.89 10.09
N TRP A 74 6.14 -23.08 9.37
CA TRP A 74 5.17 -22.15 9.93
C TRP A 74 4.24 -22.83 10.94
N LYS A 75 3.69 -23.98 10.57
CA LYS A 75 2.84 -24.77 11.47
C LYS A 75 3.60 -25.35 12.64
N LYS A 76 4.81 -25.88 12.40
CA LYS A 76 5.67 -26.48 13.43
C LYS A 76 6.04 -25.47 14.52
N GLU A 77 6.37 -24.23 14.11
CA GLU A 77 6.72 -23.12 15.02
C GLU A 77 5.47 -22.44 15.65
N GLY A 78 4.28 -22.90 15.36
CA GLY A 78 3.05 -22.37 15.96
C GLY A 78 2.68 -20.95 15.53
N PHE A 79 3.26 -20.42 14.44
CA PHE A 79 2.92 -19.09 13.95
C PHE A 79 1.46 -18.98 13.55
N LYS A 80 0.81 -17.91 13.99
CA LYS A 80 -0.59 -17.59 13.68
C LYS A 80 -0.70 -16.18 13.15
N VAL A 81 -1.63 -15.95 12.24
CA VAL A 81 -2.01 -14.61 11.78
C VAL A 81 -3.40 -14.33 12.30
N PRO A 82 -3.68 -13.13 12.85
CA PRO A 82 -5.02 -12.76 13.24
C PRO A 82 -5.99 -12.96 12.08
N GLN A 83 -7.04 -13.74 12.31
CA GLN A 83 -8.05 -13.96 11.27
C GLN A 83 -8.89 -12.68 11.11
N LYS A 84 -9.00 -12.17 9.90
CA LYS A 84 -9.99 -11.14 9.60
C LYS A 84 -11.37 -11.73 9.81
N GLN A 85 -12.21 -11.07 10.63
CA GLN A 85 -13.62 -11.43 10.74
C GLN A 85 -14.24 -11.39 9.33
N ARG A 86 -14.86 -12.49 8.93
CA ARG A 86 -15.59 -12.53 7.67
C ARG A 86 -16.77 -11.56 7.78
N LYS A 87 -16.72 -10.47 7.03
CA LYS A 87 -17.91 -9.63 6.85
C LYS A 87 -19.01 -10.54 6.28
N LYS A 88 -20.18 -10.54 6.92
CA LYS A 88 -21.37 -11.22 6.37
C LYS A 88 -21.55 -10.66 4.95
N ARG A 89 -21.62 -11.54 3.95
CA ARG A 89 -21.93 -11.11 2.59
C ARG A 89 -23.32 -10.47 2.65
N SER A 90 -23.42 -9.20 2.25
CA SER A 90 -24.69 -8.61 1.93
C SER A 90 -25.28 -9.41 0.77
N LEU A 91 -26.44 -10.01 0.98
CA LEU A 91 -27.22 -10.71 -0.04
C LEU A 91 -27.99 -9.71 -0.92
N GLY A 92 -27.36 -8.59 -1.30
CA GLY A 92 -27.90 -7.65 -2.29
C GLY A 92 -27.72 -8.25 -3.67
N VAL A 93 -28.78 -8.17 -4.47
CA VAL A 93 -28.73 -8.50 -5.91
C VAL A 93 -27.67 -7.62 -6.53
N GLY A 94 -26.57 -8.21 -7.01
CA GLY A 94 -25.43 -7.50 -7.62
C GLY A 94 -25.76 -6.95 -9.02
N VAL A 95 -26.71 -6.02 -9.10
CA VAL A 95 -27.15 -5.40 -10.38
C VAL A 95 -26.20 -4.28 -10.81
N ASN A 96 -25.17 -3.95 -10.03
CA ASN A 96 -24.24 -2.88 -10.41
C ASN A 96 -23.07 -3.44 -11.23
N GLY A 97 -23.36 -3.85 -12.45
CA GLY A 97 -22.40 -4.15 -13.52
C GLY A 97 -21.76 -2.89 -14.10
N ILE A 98 -21.43 -1.89 -13.29
CA ILE A 98 -20.61 -0.77 -13.77
C ILE A 98 -19.23 -1.31 -14.06
N VAL A 99 -18.87 -1.31 -15.35
CA VAL A 99 -17.56 -1.74 -15.82
C VAL A 99 -16.53 -0.74 -15.30
N ARG A 100 -15.94 -1.08 -14.15
CA ARG A 100 -14.84 -0.30 -13.60
C ARG A 100 -13.68 -0.31 -14.61
N ARG A 101 -13.26 0.88 -15.07
CA ARG A 101 -12.02 1.01 -15.84
C ARG A 101 -10.86 0.48 -14.99
N ARG A 102 -10.17 -0.55 -15.48
CA ARG A 102 -8.95 -1.08 -14.88
C ARG A 102 -7.74 -0.46 -15.56
N ALA A 103 -6.74 -0.09 -14.79
CA ALA A 103 -5.46 0.34 -15.33
C ALA A 103 -4.83 -0.77 -16.18
N GLN A 104 -4.37 -0.43 -17.38
CA GLN A 104 -3.79 -1.37 -18.35
C GLN A 104 -2.26 -1.31 -18.41
N HIS A 105 -1.67 -0.18 -18.02
CA HIS A 105 -0.24 0.04 -18.01
C HIS A 105 0.16 1.03 -16.89
N LYS A 106 1.45 1.17 -16.64
CA LYS A 106 2.03 2.17 -15.75
C LYS A 106 1.55 3.57 -16.15
N ASN A 107 1.16 4.40 -15.20
CA ASN A 107 0.62 5.75 -15.40
C ASN A 107 -0.70 5.79 -16.21
N ASP A 108 -1.46 4.70 -16.29
CA ASP A 108 -2.80 4.74 -16.88
C ASP A 108 -3.83 5.34 -15.90
N VAL A 109 -3.90 4.81 -14.70
CA VAL A 109 -4.80 5.32 -13.64
C VAL A 109 -4.03 5.44 -12.33
N TRP A 110 -4.00 6.64 -11.78
CA TRP A 110 -3.60 6.86 -10.39
C TRP A 110 -4.85 6.96 -9.53
N CYS A 111 -4.82 6.39 -8.35
CA CYS A 111 -5.85 6.65 -7.33
C CYS A 111 -5.23 7.46 -6.20
N TRP A 112 -5.99 8.42 -5.73
CA TRP A 112 -5.64 9.20 -4.55
C TRP A 112 -6.77 9.17 -3.52
N ASP A 113 -6.41 9.44 -2.28
CA ASP A 113 -7.38 9.55 -1.19
C ASP A 113 -6.69 10.06 0.08
N PHE A 114 -7.47 10.47 1.07
CA PHE A 114 -6.98 10.90 2.37
C PHE A 114 -7.15 9.84 3.44
N VAL A 115 -6.16 9.75 4.33
CA VAL A 115 -6.26 8.97 5.57
C VAL A 115 -6.07 9.91 6.75
N HIS A 116 -6.87 9.70 7.79
CA HIS A 116 -6.84 10.55 8.99
C HIS A 116 -6.42 9.71 10.21
N ASP A 117 -5.62 10.35 11.07
CA ASP A 117 -5.22 9.84 12.38
C ASP A 117 -4.90 11.01 13.30
N ARG A 118 -4.31 10.75 14.46
CA ARG A 118 -3.90 11.75 15.46
C ARG A 118 -2.53 11.42 16.00
N ASP A 119 -1.79 12.47 16.40
CA ASP A 119 -0.55 12.29 17.16
C ASP A 119 -0.86 12.00 18.64
N GLU A 120 0.18 11.71 19.43
CA GLU A 120 0.12 11.44 20.88
C GLU A 120 -0.60 12.56 21.64
N SER A 121 -0.45 13.81 21.20
CA SER A 121 -1.12 14.98 21.78
C SER A 121 -2.58 15.14 21.32
N GLY A 122 -3.14 14.20 20.52
CA GLY A 122 -4.50 14.25 19.99
C GLY A 122 -4.69 15.20 18.82
N ARG A 123 -3.61 15.85 18.33
CA ARG A 123 -3.69 16.78 17.18
C ARG A 123 -3.87 15.99 15.88
N PRO A 124 -4.67 16.50 14.92
CA PRO A 124 -4.96 15.78 13.69
C PRO A 124 -3.72 15.58 12.82
N LEU A 125 -3.65 14.41 12.21
CA LEU A 125 -2.72 14.06 11.14
C LEU A 125 -3.55 13.62 9.94
N LYS A 126 -3.21 14.14 8.76
CA LYS A 126 -3.88 13.82 7.50
C LYS A 126 -2.85 13.38 6.48
N TRP A 127 -3.03 12.20 5.90
CA TRP A 127 -2.15 11.65 4.85
C TRP A 127 -2.82 11.82 3.49
N LEU A 128 -2.13 12.44 2.55
CA LEU A 128 -2.45 12.35 1.12
C LEU A 128 -1.72 11.13 0.55
N THR A 129 -2.49 10.21 -0.02
CA THR A 129 -1.96 9.00 -0.64
C THR A 129 -2.18 9.05 -2.15
N ILE A 130 -1.16 8.74 -2.94
CA ILE A 130 -1.27 8.57 -4.40
C ILE A 130 -0.65 7.24 -4.76
N GLU A 131 -1.41 6.35 -5.40
CA GLU A 131 -0.97 5.02 -5.83
C GLU A 131 -1.22 4.84 -7.33
N ASP A 132 -0.28 4.23 -8.03
CA ASP A 132 -0.51 3.74 -9.40
C ASP A 132 -1.30 2.43 -9.34
N GLU A 133 -2.49 2.39 -9.92
CA GLU A 133 -3.37 1.22 -9.88
C GLU A 133 -2.79 0.00 -10.60
N PHE A 134 -1.89 0.17 -11.55
CA PHE A 134 -1.28 -0.93 -12.29
C PHE A 134 -0.06 -1.49 -11.57
N THR A 135 0.90 -0.63 -11.23
CA THR A 135 2.16 -1.03 -10.59
C THR A 135 2.06 -1.24 -9.10
N ARG A 136 1.00 -0.75 -8.45
CA ARG A 136 0.83 -0.75 -6.99
C ARG A 136 1.89 0.07 -6.25
N GLU A 137 2.61 0.92 -6.93
CA GLU A 137 3.55 1.82 -6.29
C GLU A 137 2.83 2.93 -5.54
N SER A 138 3.23 3.19 -4.31
CA SER A 138 2.87 4.40 -3.59
C SER A 138 3.70 5.56 -4.14
N LEU A 139 3.09 6.37 -4.98
CA LEU A 139 3.75 7.50 -5.67
C LEU A 139 3.96 8.67 -4.71
N ALA A 140 2.98 8.93 -3.83
CA ALA A 140 3.09 9.85 -2.72
C ALA A 140 2.46 9.27 -1.45
N LEU A 141 3.02 9.66 -0.32
CA LEU A 141 2.50 9.44 1.03
C LEU A 141 2.94 10.63 1.88
N GLU A 142 2.24 11.75 1.70
CA GLU A 142 2.55 13.00 2.37
C GLU A 142 1.63 13.18 3.58
N VAL A 143 2.17 13.70 4.69
CA VAL A 143 1.40 13.93 5.91
C VAL A 143 1.53 15.35 6.39
N GLU A 144 0.36 15.97 6.70
CA GLU A 144 0.23 17.33 7.21
C GLU A 144 -0.88 17.41 8.24
N ARG A 145 -1.01 18.56 8.89
CA ARG A 145 -2.17 18.84 9.79
C ARG A 145 -3.46 19.02 8.98
N SER A 146 -3.34 19.62 7.82
CA SER A 146 -4.43 19.83 6.86
C SER A 146 -3.83 19.95 5.46
N PHE A 147 -4.63 19.74 4.44
CA PHE A 147 -4.27 20.00 3.05
C PHE A 147 -5.25 20.98 2.44
N LYS A 148 -4.72 21.97 1.77
CA LYS A 148 -5.47 22.84 0.85
C LYS A 148 -5.31 22.31 -0.58
N SER A 149 -6.10 22.77 -1.51
CA SER A 149 -6.01 22.36 -2.91
C SER A 149 -4.65 22.69 -3.55
N CYS A 150 -4.01 23.80 -3.14
CA CYS A 150 -2.64 24.14 -3.58
C CYS A 150 -1.61 23.11 -3.12
N ASP A 151 -1.69 22.63 -1.90
CA ASP A 151 -0.77 21.63 -1.37
C ASP A 151 -0.88 20.31 -2.15
N VAL A 152 -2.12 19.91 -2.47
CA VAL A 152 -2.38 18.73 -3.32
C VAL A 152 -1.81 18.92 -4.73
N THR A 153 -1.99 20.12 -5.30
CA THR A 153 -1.45 20.47 -6.63
C THR A 153 0.08 20.40 -6.64
N GLU A 154 0.73 20.89 -5.59
CA GLU A 154 2.19 20.83 -5.45
C GLU A 154 2.70 19.40 -5.40
N VAL A 155 2.10 18.55 -4.56
CA VAL A 155 2.45 17.13 -4.48
C VAL A 155 2.26 16.44 -5.83
N LEU A 156 1.15 16.68 -6.52
CA LEU A 156 0.91 16.12 -7.85
C LEU A 156 1.95 16.57 -8.87
N THR A 157 2.29 17.87 -8.86
CA THR A 157 3.31 18.42 -9.77
C THR A 157 4.65 17.70 -9.57
N GLN A 158 5.09 17.55 -8.32
CA GLN A 158 6.33 16.84 -8.01
C GLN A 158 6.29 15.38 -8.47
N VAL A 159 5.18 14.68 -8.22
CA VAL A 159 5.02 13.28 -8.65
C VAL A 159 5.01 13.19 -10.17
N MET A 160 4.30 14.07 -10.87
CA MET A 160 4.23 14.10 -12.35
C MET A 160 5.59 14.40 -12.99
N LEU A 161 6.40 15.27 -12.40
CA LEU A 161 7.75 15.56 -12.88
C LEU A 161 8.67 14.33 -12.82
N ILE A 162 8.53 13.51 -11.78
CA ILE A 162 9.39 12.33 -11.56
C ILE A 162 8.88 11.10 -12.33
N ARG A 163 7.57 10.91 -12.39
CA ARG A 163 6.93 9.68 -12.86
C ARG A 163 6.29 9.79 -14.24
N GLY A 164 6.16 11.00 -14.76
CA GLY A 164 5.35 11.32 -15.92
C GLY A 164 3.89 11.59 -15.54
N VAL A 165 3.12 12.13 -16.50
CA VAL A 165 1.72 12.50 -16.30
C VAL A 165 0.83 11.27 -16.48
N PRO A 166 -0.10 10.97 -15.54
CA PRO A 166 -1.04 9.88 -15.69
C PRO A 166 -2.09 10.19 -16.75
N ARG A 167 -2.70 9.18 -17.30
CA ARG A 167 -3.86 9.38 -18.20
C ARG A 167 -5.10 9.75 -17.42
N HIS A 168 -5.31 9.12 -16.27
CA HIS A 168 -6.49 9.31 -15.44
C HIS A 168 -6.09 9.41 -13.97
N ILE A 169 -6.87 10.17 -13.21
CA ILE A 169 -6.84 10.14 -11.74
C ILE A 169 -8.22 9.74 -11.24
N ARG A 170 -8.26 8.70 -10.39
CA ARG A 170 -9.45 8.27 -9.68
C ARG A 170 -9.52 8.96 -8.32
N SER A 171 -10.64 9.61 -8.06
CA SER A 171 -10.90 10.37 -6.84
C SER A 171 -12.27 10.04 -6.26
N ASP A 172 -12.39 10.15 -4.95
CA ASP A 172 -13.70 10.38 -4.35
C ASP A 172 -14.17 11.82 -4.60
N ASN A 173 -15.38 12.14 -4.15
CA ASN A 173 -15.95 13.47 -4.27
C ASN A 173 -15.61 14.37 -3.07
N GLY A 174 -14.45 14.19 -2.45
CA GLY A 174 -14.00 15.03 -1.34
C GLY A 174 -13.88 16.51 -1.76
N PRO A 175 -14.19 17.46 -0.86
CA PRO A 175 -14.20 18.88 -1.18
C PRO A 175 -12.84 19.39 -1.68
N GLU A 176 -11.75 18.81 -1.21
CA GLU A 176 -10.41 19.16 -1.64
C GLU A 176 -10.14 18.77 -3.10
N PHE A 177 -10.78 17.69 -3.58
CA PHE A 177 -10.58 17.15 -4.93
C PHE A 177 -11.51 17.76 -5.97
N ILE A 178 -12.65 18.33 -5.54
CA ILE A 178 -13.59 19.02 -6.44
C ILE A 178 -13.29 20.52 -6.59
N ALA A 179 -12.27 21.03 -5.90
CA ALA A 179 -11.88 22.43 -6.00
C ALA A 179 -11.54 22.81 -7.45
N ARG A 180 -12.15 23.91 -7.96
CA ARG A 180 -11.96 24.36 -9.36
C ARG A 180 -10.50 24.54 -9.75
N ALA A 181 -9.67 25.03 -8.82
CA ALA A 181 -8.23 25.20 -9.08
C ALA A 181 -7.55 23.88 -9.41
N LEU A 182 -7.87 22.82 -8.68
CA LEU A 182 -7.31 21.48 -8.91
C LEU A 182 -7.86 20.85 -10.21
N GLN A 183 -9.14 21.04 -10.50
CA GLN A 183 -9.74 20.57 -11.76
C GLN A 183 -9.11 21.27 -12.97
N ASN A 184 -8.91 22.60 -12.91
CA ASN A 184 -8.22 23.35 -13.95
C ASN A 184 -6.77 22.89 -14.14
N PHE A 185 -6.06 22.62 -13.05
CA PHE A 185 -4.71 22.07 -13.08
C PHE A 185 -4.68 20.72 -13.79
N LEU A 186 -5.56 19.78 -13.42
CA LEU A 186 -5.61 18.46 -14.06
C LEU A 186 -5.97 18.56 -15.55
N ALA A 187 -6.93 19.41 -15.90
CA ALA A 187 -7.31 19.66 -17.28
C ALA A 187 -6.13 20.23 -18.10
N SER A 188 -5.38 21.21 -17.56
CA SER A 188 -4.20 21.78 -18.22
C SER A 188 -3.07 20.76 -18.40
N ALA A 189 -2.96 19.80 -17.48
CA ALA A 189 -2.01 18.68 -17.59
C ALA A 189 -2.48 17.55 -18.52
N GLY A 190 -3.70 17.64 -19.09
CA GLY A 190 -4.29 16.60 -19.95
C GLY A 190 -4.68 15.33 -19.20
N VAL A 191 -5.02 15.44 -17.92
CA VAL A 191 -5.42 14.34 -17.05
C VAL A 191 -6.95 14.28 -16.93
N GLU A 192 -7.52 13.12 -17.23
CA GLU A 192 -8.97 12.88 -17.07
C GLU A 192 -9.27 12.44 -15.63
N THR A 193 -10.28 13.03 -14.99
CA THR A 193 -10.70 12.63 -13.66
C THR A 193 -11.79 11.57 -13.72
N LEU A 194 -11.58 10.45 -13.02
CA LEU A 194 -12.56 9.37 -12.86
C LEU A 194 -13.19 9.51 -11.47
N TYR A 195 -14.32 10.20 -11.39
CA TYR A 195 -15.05 10.33 -10.13
C TYR A 195 -15.76 9.04 -9.76
N ILE A 196 -15.78 8.75 -8.46
CA ILE A 196 -16.52 7.63 -7.89
C ILE A 196 -17.96 8.05 -7.70
N GLU A 197 -18.90 7.21 -8.08
CA GLU A 197 -20.33 7.47 -7.84
C GLU A 197 -20.62 7.56 -6.33
N PRO A 198 -21.48 8.50 -5.92
CA PRO A 198 -21.93 8.57 -4.53
C PRO A 198 -22.53 7.23 -4.07
N GLY A 199 -22.04 6.71 -2.93
CA GLY A 199 -22.46 5.41 -2.40
C GLY A 199 -21.80 4.19 -3.03
N ALA A 200 -20.80 4.36 -3.91
CA ALA A 200 -20.07 3.27 -4.56
C ALA A 200 -18.59 3.18 -4.12
N PRO A 201 -18.28 3.01 -2.80
CA PRO A 201 -16.89 2.97 -2.31
C PRO A 201 -16.05 1.86 -2.96
N TRP A 202 -16.67 0.76 -3.39
CA TRP A 202 -15.97 -0.33 -4.09
C TRP A 202 -15.28 0.11 -5.39
N GLN A 203 -15.65 1.27 -5.96
CA GLN A 203 -14.98 1.83 -7.14
C GLN A 203 -13.57 2.33 -6.80
N ASN A 204 -13.26 2.67 -5.53
CA ASN A 204 -11.92 3.03 -5.03
C ASN A 204 -11.20 1.88 -4.30
N GLY A 205 -11.52 0.63 -4.61
CA GLY A 205 -10.99 -0.54 -3.89
C GLY A 205 -9.45 -0.67 -3.93
N TYR A 206 -8.74 0.08 -4.79
CA TYR A 206 -7.27 0.14 -4.78
C TYR A 206 -6.79 1.02 -3.63
N ALA A 207 -7.29 2.25 -3.52
CA ALA A 207 -7.00 3.13 -2.39
C ALA A 207 -7.43 2.49 -1.06
N GLU A 208 -8.62 1.87 -0.98
CA GLU A 208 -9.06 1.14 0.22
C GLU A 208 -8.11 0.00 0.60
N SER A 209 -7.64 -0.76 -0.39
CA SER A 209 -6.67 -1.83 -0.17
C SER A 209 -5.33 -1.29 0.33
N PHE A 210 -4.84 -0.20 -0.26
CA PHE A 210 -3.62 0.48 0.17
C PHE A 210 -3.76 1.02 1.60
N HIS A 211 -4.85 1.74 1.90
CA HIS A 211 -5.13 2.27 3.24
C HIS A 211 -5.23 1.17 4.30
N SER A 212 -5.83 0.02 3.95
CA SER A 212 -5.82 -1.13 4.86
C SER A 212 -4.40 -1.60 5.18
N ARG A 213 -3.45 -1.47 4.24
CA ARG A 213 -2.03 -1.79 4.47
C ARG A 213 -1.34 -0.72 5.31
N LEU A 214 -1.54 0.53 4.96
CA LEU A 214 -1.01 1.66 5.72
C LEU A 214 -1.46 1.60 7.18
N ARG A 215 -2.77 1.38 7.41
CA ARG A 215 -3.30 1.23 8.77
C ARG A 215 -2.74 0.02 9.50
N ASP A 216 -2.70 -1.15 8.86
CA ASP A 216 -2.22 -2.39 9.48
C ASP A 216 -0.72 -2.39 9.78
N GLU A 217 0.10 -1.69 9.00
CA GLU A 217 1.56 -1.80 9.01
C GLU A 217 2.26 -0.58 9.60
N LEU A 218 1.64 0.59 9.56
CA LEU A 218 2.18 1.84 10.10
C LEU A 218 1.28 2.41 11.20
N LEU A 219 0.06 2.85 10.88
CA LEU A 219 -0.76 3.64 11.80
C LEU A 219 -1.20 2.86 13.05
N ALA A 220 -1.38 1.53 12.97
CA ALA A 220 -1.75 0.70 14.12
C ALA A 220 -0.54 0.18 14.91
N SER A 221 0.69 0.39 14.44
CA SER A 221 1.91 -0.05 15.10
C SER A 221 2.71 1.09 15.71
N GLU A 222 2.48 2.32 15.24
CA GLU A 222 3.21 3.50 15.69
C GLU A 222 2.27 4.50 16.36
N LEU A 223 2.77 5.15 17.39
CA LEU A 223 2.18 6.32 18.03
C LEU A 223 3.10 7.51 17.78
N PHE A 224 2.65 8.45 16.96
CA PHE A 224 3.48 9.55 16.50
C PHE A 224 3.57 10.64 17.57
N ALA A 225 4.76 10.99 18.00
CA ALA A 225 4.97 12.08 18.95
C ALA A 225 4.59 13.45 18.32
N ASP A 226 4.93 13.65 17.06
CA ASP A 226 4.63 14.89 16.33
C ASP A 226 4.51 14.67 14.81
N LEU A 227 4.23 15.77 14.09
CA LEU A 227 4.15 15.77 12.62
C LEU A 227 5.47 15.38 11.94
N ARG A 228 6.61 15.77 12.52
CA ARG A 228 7.94 15.50 11.94
C ARG A 228 8.26 14.02 12.00
N GLU A 229 7.96 13.38 13.12
CA GLU A 229 8.10 11.93 13.24
C GLU A 229 7.14 11.19 12.28
N ALA A 230 5.88 11.63 12.19
CA ALA A 230 4.91 11.08 11.25
C ALA A 230 5.42 11.17 9.79
N LYS A 231 6.04 12.30 9.39
CA LYS A 231 6.68 12.47 8.07
C LYS A 231 7.82 11.48 7.87
N ALA A 232 8.73 11.38 8.83
CA ALA A 232 9.90 10.50 8.73
C ALA A 232 9.50 9.02 8.63
N LEU A 233 8.57 8.55 9.48
CA LEU A 233 8.10 7.18 9.48
C LEU A 233 7.25 6.86 8.23
N SER A 234 6.46 7.81 7.73
CA SER A 234 5.72 7.65 6.47
C SER A 234 6.65 7.51 5.27
N ALA A 235 7.69 8.33 5.18
CA ALA A 235 8.69 8.25 4.12
C ALA A 235 9.46 6.91 4.16
N TRP A 236 9.86 6.47 5.36
CA TRP A 236 10.49 5.18 5.55
C TRP A 236 9.57 4.03 5.14
N TRP A 237 8.30 4.03 5.60
CA TRP A 237 7.32 2.98 5.28
C TRP A 237 7.02 2.93 3.78
N ARG A 238 6.86 4.10 3.11
CA ARG A 238 6.67 4.18 1.66
C ARG A 238 7.84 3.53 0.91
N ASN A 239 9.09 3.79 1.35
CA ASN A 239 10.26 3.17 0.75
C ASN A 239 10.27 1.64 0.94
N GLU A 240 9.98 1.15 2.14
CA GLU A 240 9.84 -0.30 2.42
C GLU A 240 8.70 -0.92 1.61
N TYR A 241 7.55 -0.23 1.51
CA TYR A 241 6.40 -0.67 0.73
C TYR A 241 6.75 -0.83 -0.75
N ASN A 242 7.39 0.15 -1.35
CA ASN A 242 7.71 0.13 -2.77
C ASN A 242 8.84 -0.85 -3.11
N HIS A 243 9.90 -0.91 -2.32
CA HIS A 243 11.13 -1.61 -2.71
C HIS A 243 11.27 -3.01 -2.11
N ARG A 244 10.65 -3.28 -0.97
CA ARG A 244 10.86 -4.56 -0.25
C ARG A 244 9.60 -5.37 0.00
N ARG A 245 8.45 -4.71 0.07
CA ARG A 245 7.21 -5.39 0.44
C ARG A 245 6.67 -6.24 -0.70
N PRO A 246 6.56 -7.59 -0.56
CA PRO A 246 5.95 -8.44 -1.57
C PRO A 246 4.44 -8.14 -1.72
N HIS A 247 3.99 -7.91 -2.95
CA HIS A 247 2.60 -7.63 -3.25
C HIS A 247 1.93 -8.83 -3.92
N SER A 248 0.85 -9.37 -3.32
CA SER A 248 0.22 -10.62 -3.80
C SER A 248 -0.35 -10.52 -5.21
N SER A 249 -0.89 -9.37 -5.62
CA SER A 249 -1.41 -9.18 -6.97
C SER A 249 -0.31 -9.06 -8.03
N LEU A 250 0.93 -8.81 -7.62
CA LEU A 250 2.11 -8.73 -8.48
C LEU A 250 2.97 -10.01 -8.40
N GLY A 251 2.36 -11.15 -8.09
CA GLY A 251 3.11 -12.41 -7.95
C GLY A 251 4.08 -12.43 -6.76
N TYR A 252 3.84 -11.63 -5.73
CA TYR A 252 4.73 -11.44 -4.57
C TYR A 252 6.06 -10.73 -4.92
N VAL A 253 6.08 -9.95 -5.99
CA VAL A 253 7.16 -9.00 -6.29
C VAL A 253 6.86 -7.67 -5.60
N ALA A 254 7.89 -6.92 -5.22
CA ALA A 254 7.75 -5.57 -4.68
C ALA A 254 7.32 -4.59 -5.79
N PRO A 255 6.44 -3.60 -5.50
CA PRO A 255 5.89 -2.69 -6.50
C PRO A 255 6.94 -2.03 -7.40
N ALA A 256 8.00 -1.45 -6.85
CA ALA A 256 9.05 -0.79 -7.64
C ALA A 256 9.83 -1.79 -8.51
N LYS A 257 10.09 -3.02 -8.03
CA LYS A 257 10.72 -4.07 -8.85
C LYS A 257 9.82 -4.48 -10.01
N PHE A 258 8.50 -4.57 -9.77
CA PHE A 258 7.52 -4.85 -10.82
C PHE A 258 7.49 -3.71 -11.84
N ALA A 259 7.40 -2.45 -11.38
CA ALA A 259 7.39 -1.28 -12.27
C ALA A 259 8.65 -1.16 -13.13
N ALA A 260 9.82 -1.49 -12.57
CA ALA A 260 11.09 -1.51 -13.29
C ALA A 260 11.19 -2.64 -14.33
N SER A 261 10.41 -3.72 -14.19
CA SER A 261 10.38 -4.82 -15.17
C SER A 261 9.49 -4.55 -16.39
N LEU A 262 8.73 -3.45 -16.37
CA LEU A 262 7.85 -3.03 -17.47
C LEU A 262 8.65 -2.20 -18.48
N ALA A 263 8.31 -2.35 -19.76
CA ALA A 263 8.77 -1.40 -20.79
C ALA A 263 8.25 0.01 -20.44
N GLU A 264 9.06 1.03 -20.57
CA GLU A 264 8.63 2.39 -20.31
C GLU A 264 7.56 2.80 -21.33
N PRO A 265 6.37 3.25 -20.89
CA PRO A 265 5.42 3.86 -21.79
C PRO A 265 6.04 5.16 -22.35
N PRO A 266 5.66 5.59 -23.57
CA PRO A 266 6.14 6.85 -24.12
C PRO A 266 5.81 7.98 -23.15
N LEU A 267 6.81 8.82 -22.83
CA LEU A 267 6.67 9.98 -21.96
C LEU A 267 5.60 10.92 -22.51
N ARG A 268 4.49 11.08 -21.82
CA ARG A 268 3.57 12.17 -22.07
C ARG A 268 4.16 13.43 -21.44
N LEU A 269 4.69 14.29 -22.27
CA LEU A 269 5.06 15.65 -21.90
C LEU A 269 3.74 16.45 -21.85
N GLY A 270 3.14 16.54 -20.68
CA GLY A 270 2.11 17.56 -20.41
C GLY A 270 2.76 18.93 -20.40
N ALA A 271 2.04 19.97 -20.83
CA ALA A 271 2.47 21.35 -20.62
C ALA A 271 2.82 21.53 -19.14
N ALA A 272 3.99 22.07 -18.83
CA ALA A 272 4.42 22.27 -17.45
C ALA A 272 3.37 23.12 -16.71
N PRO A 273 2.79 22.63 -15.62
CA PRO A 273 1.77 23.38 -14.89
C PRO A 273 2.44 24.59 -14.23
N LEU A 274 1.85 25.75 -14.43
CA LEU A 274 2.26 26.98 -13.74
C LEU A 274 2.11 26.75 -12.22
N ALA A 275 3.20 26.93 -11.49
CA ALA A 275 3.22 26.88 -10.04
C ALA A 275 2.14 27.83 -9.48
N CYS A 276 1.46 27.39 -8.42
CA CYS A 276 0.48 28.21 -7.71
C CYS A 276 1.17 29.50 -7.23
N ALA A 277 0.91 30.62 -7.92
CA ALA A 277 1.43 31.92 -7.51
C ALA A 277 0.80 32.27 -6.15
N THR A 278 1.64 32.38 -5.15
CA THR A 278 1.27 32.94 -3.84
C THR A 278 0.80 34.37 -4.07
N ALA A 279 -0.52 34.57 -4.07
CA ALA A 279 -1.11 35.91 -4.07
C ALA A 279 -0.92 36.53 -2.68
N GLN A 280 0.27 37.03 -2.42
CA GLN A 280 0.51 38.11 -1.47
C GLN A 280 0.21 39.42 -2.19
N GLN A 281 -1.05 39.80 -2.20
CA GLN A 281 -1.40 41.20 -2.49
C GLN A 281 -1.19 41.99 -1.20
N ALA A 282 -0.07 42.70 -1.18
CA ALA A 282 0.13 43.80 -0.27
C ALA A 282 -0.89 44.89 -0.58
N THR A 283 -1.80 45.15 0.36
CA THR A 283 -2.67 46.30 0.36
C THR A 283 -1.90 47.47 0.96
N ASP A 284 -1.10 48.14 0.16
CA ASP A 284 -0.62 49.50 0.47
C ASP A 284 -1.50 50.50 -0.26
N SER A 285 -2.58 50.88 0.40
CA SER A 285 -3.34 52.10 0.06
C SER A 285 -2.72 53.27 0.82
N VAL A 286 -1.74 53.93 0.19
CA VAL A 286 -1.28 55.24 0.63
C VAL A 286 -2.30 56.27 0.14
N HIS A 287 -3.03 56.85 1.05
CA HIS A 287 -3.82 58.05 0.79
C HIS A 287 -2.86 59.30 0.73
N PRO A 288 -2.90 60.11 -0.31
CA PRO A 288 -2.20 61.38 -0.27
C PRO A 288 -3.08 62.43 0.45
N THR A 289 -2.55 62.94 1.56
CA THR A 289 -3.11 64.10 2.27
C THR A 289 -2.86 65.34 1.51
N LEU A 290 -3.91 66.00 0.99
CA LEU A 290 -3.88 67.34 0.42
C LEU A 290 -3.65 68.34 1.56
N ILE A 291 -2.51 69.01 1.53
CA ILE A 291 -2.26 70.23 2.31
C ILE A 291 -2.72 71.41 1.47
N THR A 292 -3.81 72.01 1.86
CA THR A 292 -4.24 73.34 1.39
C THR A 292 -3.57 74.36 2.28
N ALA A 293 -2.67 75.17 1.69
CA ALA A 293 -2.20 76.41 2.26
C ALA A 293 -3.30 77.46 2.05
N GLY A 294 -3.74 78.11 3.12
CA GLY A 294 -4.60 79.29 3.11
C GLY A 294 -3.82 80.46 3.73
N THR A 295 -3.76 81.49 3.03
CA THR A 295 -3.33 82.85 3.39
C THR A 295 -3.88 83.37 4.72
#